data_98b4e6920011bba76388c59ed744b1ad
#
_entry.id   98b4e6920011bba76388c59ed744b1ad
#
_cell.length_a   1.000
_cell.length_b   1.000
_cell.length_c   1.000
_cell.angle_alpha   90.00
_cell.angle_beta   90.00
_cell.angle_gamma   90.00
#
_symmetry.space_group_name_H-M   'P 1'
#
loop_
_entity.id
_entity.type
_entity.pdbx_description
1 polymer ?
#
loop_
_entity_poly.entity_id
_entity_poly.type
_entity_poly.pdbx_seq_one_letter_code
_entity_poly.pdbx_strand_id
1 'polypeptide(L)'
;KTRLIFIKGNEESKRHPKMKVLITRVGTELIRRRYQSIAELISGVYAALVHDLEERKLIRNSPFDAAPCRGATLLDLDEEGITTFLRRAKRGRGFPLSIDASSFELLSHLNLLDDDTPTNAAMLLFGKQPQRFVMSSEVKCAHFHGTEVAKPIPSYQVYKGTLFSVVDQSIDFVMSKINLWVGTREGGAEVPVGYEIPQEVVAEAIVNAVAHRDYDSNGSVQVMLFADRLEIWNPGGLPPSLTLEKLRHPHGSVPRNPLLAEPLYLTKYIERMGTGTGDMIRRCREVGLPEPEFSISDGFKTTIWRKLSSTTGQVTGQVTGQVTGQVTGQVDPWIERVLRACQLKGELKSIELQEV
;
A
#
# COMPACT_ATOMS: atom_id res chain seq x y z
N LYS A 1 37.35 -13.90 8.74
CA LYS A 1 37.23 -12.71 9.63
C LYS A 1 37.96 -11.56 8.94
N THR A 2 37.23 -10.52 8.54
CA THR A 2 37.78 -9.29 7.97
C THR A 2 38.58 -8.56 9.03
N ARG A 3 39.82 -8.16 8.70
CA ARG A 3 40.69 -7.38 9.61
C ARG A 3 40.98 -6.05 8.93
N LEU A 4 40.73 -4.97 9.64
CA LEU A 4 41.00 -3.60 9.22
C LEU A 4 42.22 -3.07 9.94
N ILE A 5 43.17 -2.47 9.24
CA ILE A 5 44.39 -1.92 9.84
C ILE A 5 44.52 -0.45 9.44
N PHE A 6 44.62 0.40 10.43
CA PHE A 6 44.83 1.84 10.31
C PHE A 6 46.23 2.22 10.71
N ILE A 7 46.93 2.97 9.87
CA ILE A 7 48.32 3.33 10.07
C ILE A 7 48.43 4.86 10.17
N LYS A 8 48.94 5.36 11.32
CA LYS A 8 49.13 6.80 11.52
C LYS A 8 50.31 7.34 10.70
N GLY A 9 50.09 8.44 9.97
CA GLY A 9 51.08 9.22 9.23
C GLY A 9 51.68 8.56 8.01
N ASN A 10 52.38 9.32 7.21
CA ASN A 10 52.97 8.93 5.93
C ASN A 10 54.51 8.75 5.98
N GLU A 11 55.19 9.13 7.08
CA GLU A 11 56.64 9.14 7.19
C GLU A 11 57.20 7.74 7.47
N GLU A 12 57.47 6.97 6.43
CA GLU A 12 58.03 5.60 6.52
C GLU A 12 59.47 5.60 7.03
N SER A 13 60.23 6.68 6.81
CA SER A 13 61.63 6.79 7.22
C SER A 13 61.85 6.75 8.74
N LYS A 14 60.91 7.29 9.49
CA LYS A 14 60.97 7.39 10.98
C LYS A 14 60.46 6.13 11.72
N ARG A 15 60.03 5.10 10.99
CA ARG A 15 59.45 3.90 11.60
C ARG A 15 60.48 2.85 11.94
N HIS A 16 60.26 2.18 13.08
CA HIS A 16 61.08 1.04 13.47
C HIS A 16 61.10 -0.07 12.37
N PRO A 17 62.27 -0.70 12.09
CA PRO A 17 62.36 -1.70 10.98
C PRO A 17 61.32 -2.82 11.05
N LYS A 18 61.05 -3.36 12.27
CA LYS A 18 60.01 -4.41 12.44
C LYS A 18 58.57 -3.90 12.06
N MET A 19 58.29 -2.62 12.26
CA MET A 19 57.02 -2.02 11.86
C MET A 19 56.92 -1.90 10.36
N LYS A 20 58.02 -1.57 9.65
CA LYS A 20 58.06 -1.52 8.20
C LYS A 20 57.73 -2.88 7.58
N VAL A 21 58.37 -3.95 8.12
CA VAL A 21 58.12 -5.33 7.69
C VAL A 21 56.68 -5.74 7.91
N LEU A 22 56.12 -5.39 9.12
CA LEU A 22 54.70 -5.67 9.40
C LEU A 22 53.78 -4.94 8.43
N ILE A 23 53.99 -3.65 8.15
CA ILE A 23 53.17 -2.85 7.23
C ILE A 23 53.26 -3.41 5.81
N THR A 24 54.40 -3.86 5.37
CA THR A 24 54.57 -4.47 4.04
C THR A 24 53.81 -5.80 3.95
N ARG A 25 53.98 -6.68 4.95
CA ARG A 25 53.28 -7.96 5.03
C ARG A 25 51.75 -7.81 5.07
N VAL A 26 51.28 -6.88 5.89
CA VAL A 26 49.88 -6.53 6.02
C VAL A 26 49.31 -5.95 4.73
N GLY A 27 50.13 -5.23 3.96
CA GLY A 27 49.71 -4.62 2.69
C GLY A 27 49.38 -5.59 1.56
N THR A 28 49.84 -6.84 1.64
CA THR A 28 49.55 -7.90 0.70
C THR A 28 48.37 -8.79 1.08
N GLU A 29 47.98 -8.78 2.33
CA GLU A 29 46.99 -9.71 2.87
C GLU A 29 45.71 -8.99 3.40
N LEU A 30 45.76 -7.67 3.66
CA LEU A 30 44.70 -6.96 4.37
C LEU A 30 44.48 -5.54 3.83
N ILE A 31 43.24 -5.05 3.91
CA ILE A 31 42.89 -3.66 3.58
C ILE A 31 43.52 -2.72 4.60
N ARG A 32 44.38 -1.81 4.16
CA ARG A 32 44.99 -0.79 5.00
C ARG A 32 44.62 0.61 4.58
N ARG A 33 44.40 1.51 5.56
CA ARG A 33 44.15 2.93 5.31
C ARG A 33 45.10 3.78 6.18
N ARG A 34 45.67 4.83 5.63
CA ARG A 34 46.49 5.79 6.37
C ARG A 34 45.65 6.93 6.85
N TYR A 35 45.98 7.52 7.99
CA TYR A 35 45.34 8.69 8.57
C TYR A 35 46.37 9.64 9.17
N GLN A 36 46.09 10.94 9.15
CA GLN A 36 46.93 11.99 9.74
C GLN A 36 46.25 12.61 10.96
N SER A 37 44.94 12.71 10.98
CA SER A 37 44.14 13.28 12.06
C SER A 37 43.19 12.24 12.68
N ILE A 38 42.73 12.54 13.90
CA ILE A 38 41.69 11.69 14.56
C ILE A 38 40.40 11.70 13.74
N ALA A 39 40.03 12.82 13.14
CA ALA A 39 38.84 12.92 12.30
C ALA A 39 38.91 11.98 11.08
N GLU A 40 40.07 11.92 10.40
CA GLU A 40 40.32 11.01 9.30
C GLU A 40 40.28 9.53 9.76
N LEU A 41 40.80 9.23 10.95
CA LEU A 41 40.74 7.89 11.52
C LEU A 41 39.27 7.48 11.75
N ILE A 42 38.49 8.33 12.41
CA ILE A 42 37.07 8.07 12.70
C ILE A 42 36.30 7.86 11.38
N SER A 43 36.45 8.76 10.41
CA SER A 43 35.83 8.65 9.11
C SER A 43 36.25 7.38 8.36
N GLY A 44 37.53 7.02 8.43
CA GLY A 44 38.08 5.81 7.84
C GLY A 44 37.55 4.52 8.46
N VAL A 45 37.43 4.48 9.79
CA VAL A 45 36.85 3.35 10.52
C VAL A 45 35.37 3.21 10.17
N TYR A 46 34.64 4.32 10.17
CA TYR A 46 33.22 4.32 9.81
C TYR A 46 32.99 3.76 8.39
N ALA A 47 33.71 4.30 7.40
CA ALA A 47 33.61 3.83 6.02
C ALA A 47 33.95 2.35 5.86
N ALA A 48 34.94 1.87 6.58
CA ALA A 48 35.37 0.46 6.53
C ALA A 48 34.37 -0.47 7.22
N LEU A 49 33.75 -0.06 8.31
CA LEU A 49 32.70 -0.81 8.98
C LEU A 49 31.43 -0.87 8.12
N VAL A 50 31.04 0.26 7.53
CA VAL A 50 29.90 0.30 6.60
C VAL A 50 30.13 -0.68 5.46
N HIS A 51 31.31 -0.62 4.82
CA HIS A 51 31.66 -1.52 3.72
C HIS A 51 31.64 -3.01 4.12
N ASP A 52 32.21 -3.39 5.29
CA ASP A 52 32.16 -4.77 5.79
C ASP A 52 30.72 -5.23 6.07
N LEU A 53 29.88 -4.34 6.61
CA LEU A 53 28.46 -4.63 6.85
C LEU A 53 27.67 -4.81 5.54
N GLU A 54 28.01 -4.02 4.51
CA GLU A 54 27.47 -4.13 3.16
C GLU A 54 27.85 -5.45 2.49
N GLU A 55 29.17 -5.80 2.46
CA GLU A 55 29.66 -7.06 1.94
C GLU A 55 29.01 -8.29 2.61
N ARG A 56 28.73 -8.17 3.91
CA ARG A 56 28.03 -9.23 4.67
C ARG A 56 26.51 -9.17 4.49
N LYS A 57 26.00 -8.26 3.69
CA LYS A 57 24.54 -8.05 3.51
C LYS A 57 23.80 -7.80 4.85
N LEU A 58 24.49 -7.17 5.83
CA LEU A 58 23.92 -6.82 7.14
C LEU A 58 23.26 -5.44 7.15
N ILE A 59 23.66 -4.57 6.23
CA ILE A 59 23.01 -3.29 5.94
C ILE A 59 22.70 -3.22 4.46
N ARG A 60 21.66 -2.46 4.08
CA ARG A 60 21.24 -2.29 2.70
C ARG A 60 21.78 -1.00 2.10
N ASN A 61 22.33 -1.09 0.88
CA ASN A 61 22.73 0.03 0.04
C ASN A 61 21.65 0.43 -0.95
N SER A 62 20.70 -0.47 -1.20
CA SER A 62 19.66 -0.32 -2.19
C SER A 62 18.32 0.01 -1.52
N PRO A 63 17.39 0.68 -2.23
CA PRO A 63 16.00 0.82 -1.80
C PRO A 63 15.40 -0.53 -1.40
N PHE A 64 14.37 -0.50 -0.55
CA PHE A 64 13.72 -1.72 -0.06
C PHE A 64 13.33 -2.67 -1.20
N ASP A 65 12.70 -2.15 -2.23
CA ASP A 65 12.16 -2.91 -3.35
C ASP A 65 13.23 -3.58 -4.21
N ALA A 66 14.43 -2.98 -4.32
CA ALA A 66 15.57 -3.51 -5.06
C ALA A 66 16.46 -4.46 -4.23
N ALA A 67 16.28 -4.51 -2.91
CA ALA A 67 17.06 -5.41 -2.07
C ALA A 67 16.65 -6.88 -2.29
N PRO A 68 17.62 -7.84 -2.27
CA PRO A 68 17.31 -9.26 -2.38
C PRO A 68 16.43 -9.71 -1.20
N CYS A 69 15.39 -10.49 -1.51
CA CYS A 69 14.47 -11.02 -0.51
C CYS A 69 15.10 -12.23 0.18
N ARG A 70 15.42 -12.06 1.46
CA ARG A 70 16.15 -13.08 2.24
C ARG A 70 15.39 -14.40 2.31
N GLY A 71 16.05 -15.47 1.83
CA GLY A 71 15.49 -16.83 1.86
C GLY A 71 14.42 -17.10 0.82
N ALA A 72 14.16 -16.16 -0.10
CA ALA A 72 13.30 -16.37 -1.25
C ALA A 72 14.07 -17.05 -2.39
N THR A 73 13.35 -17.83 -3.16
CA THR A 73 13.81 -18.52 -4.36
C THR A 73 12.81 -18.36 -5.49
N LEU A 74 13.18 -18.70 -6.72
CA LEU A 74 12.26 -18.71 -7.86
C LEU A 74 11.06 -19.66 -7.65
N LEU A 75 11.19 -20.69 -6.79
CA LEU A 75 10.10 -21.62 -6.46
C LEU A 75 8.98 -20.97 -5.62
N ASP A 76 9.27 -19.86 -4.96
CA ASP A 76 8.29 -19.12 -4.17
C ASP A 76 7.42 -18.19 -5.04
N LEU A 77 7.68 -18.12 -6.36
CA LEU A 77 6.94 -17.30 -7.31
C LEU A 77 5.70 -18.02 -7.86
N ASP A 78 4.66 -17.26 -8.16
CA ASP A 78 3.41 -17.69 -8.77
C ASP A 78 3.50 -17.55 -10.30
N GLU A 79 3.71 -18.66 -10.99
CA GLU A 79 3.81 -18.73 -12.46
C GLU A 79 2.53 -18.29 -13.17
N GLU A 80 1.37 -18.58 -12.60
CA GLU A 80 0.08 -18.17 -13.16
C GLU A 80 -0.10 -16.64 -13.05
N GLY A 81 0.28 -16.07 -11.88
CA GLY A 81 0.33 -14.63 -11.66
C GLY A 81 1.27 -13.93 -12.64
N ILE A 82 2.45 -14.51 -12.90
CA ILE A 82 3.42 -14.00 -13.88
C ILE A 82 2.82 -14.01 -15.29
N THR A 83 2.23 -15.13 -15.71
CA THR A 83 1.58 -15.22 -17.03
C THR A 83 0.44 -14.21 -17.18
N THR A 84 -0.33 -14.01 -16.12
CA THR A 84 -1.41 -13.01 -16.10
C THR A 84 -0.87 -11.58 -16.22
N PHE A 85 0.23 -11.27 -15.52
CA PHE A 85 0.93 -10.01 -15.66
C PHE A 85 1.42 -9.78 -17.08
N LEU A 86 2.09 -10.75 -17.70
CA LEU A 86 2.60 -10.66 -19.08
C LEU A 86 1.48 -10.33 -20.08
N ARG A 87 0.33 -11.01 -19.95
CA ARG A 87 -0.86 -10.72 -20.78
C ARG A 87 -1.38 -9.28 -20.59
N ARG A 88 -1.51 -8.83 -19.34
CA ARG A 88 -1.96 -7.49 -18.99
C ARG A 88 -0.99 -6.42 -19.49
N ALA A 89 0.32 -6.59 -19.24
CA ALA A 89 1.36 -5.65 -19.65
C ALA A 89 1.47 -5.55 -21.18
N LYS A 90 1.39 -6.68 -21.89
CA LYS A 90 1.39 -6.70 -23.37
C LYS A 90 0.20 -5.98 -23.95
N ARG A 91 -1.01 -6.25 -23.45
CA ARG A 91 -2.24 -5.57 -23.88
C ARG A 91 -2.25 -4.10 -23.47
N GLY A 92 -1.76 -3.81 -22.27
CA GLY A 92 -1.80 -2.46 -21.68
C GLY A 92 -0.83 -1.49 -22.32
N ARG A 93 0.43 -1.88 -22.48
CA ARG A 93 1.55 -1.00 -22.85
C ARG A 93 2.47 -1.59 -23.92
N GLY A 94 2.08 -2.68 -24.58
CA GLY A 94 2.91 -3.29 -25.62
C GLY A 94 4.21 -3.91 -25.07
N PHE A 95 4.18 -4.46 -23.85
CA PHE A 95 5.35 -5.04 -23.19
C PHE A 95 6.05 -6.05 -24.12
N PRO A 96 7.39 -5.99 -24.29
CA PRO A 96 8.09 -6.68 -25.38
C PRO A 96 8.18 -8.19 -25.21
N LEU A 97 8.17 -8.71 -23.97
CA LEU A 97 8.32 -10.13 -23.74
C LEU A 97 7.11 -10.94 -24.23
N SER A 98 7.38 -12.22 -24.59
CA SER A 98 6.32 -13.17 -24.88
C SER A 98 5.48 -13.46 -23.64
N ILE A 99 4.22 -13.86 -23.84
CA ILE A 99 3.37 -14.36 -22.75
C ILE A 99 3.85 -15.71 -22.20
N ASP A 100 4.67 -16.41 -22.95
CA ASP A 100 5.29 -17.70 -22.58
C ASP A 100 6.72 -17.51 -22.04
N ALA A 101 7.16 -16.26 -21.79
CA ALA A 101 8.47 -16.01 -21.19
C ALA A 101 8.53 -16.62 -19.80
N SER A 102 9.69 -17.18 -19.46
CA SER A 102 9.94 -17.76 -18.13
C SER A 102 9.95 -16.69 -17.05
N SER A 103 9.69 -17.10 -15.80
CA SER A 103 9.82 -16.22 -14.63
C SER A 103 11.17 -15.54 -14.57
N PHE A 104 12.24 -16.29 -14.86
CA PHE A 104 13.61 -15.75 -14.88
C PHE A 104 13.76 -14.63 -15.92
N GLU A 105 13.26 -14.82 -17.15
CA GLU A 105 13.33 -13.81 -18.21
C GLU A 105 12.55 -12.55 -17.83
N LEU A 106 11.35 -12.71 -17.27
CA LEU A 106 10.55 -11.57 -16.80
C LEU A 106 11.28 -10.81 -15.70
N LEU A 107 11.72 -11.51 -14.66
CA LEU A 107 12.36 -10.88 -13.51
C LEU A 107 13.66 -10.18 -13.91
N SER A 108 14.47 -10.82 -14.77
CA SER A 108 15.70 -10.21 -15.31
C SER A 108 15.38 -8.95 -16.11
N HIS A 109 14.36 -8.99 -16.97
CA HIS A 109 13.95 -7.84 -17.78
C HIS A 109 13.47 -6.64 -16.93
N LEU A 110 12.81 -6.92 -15.81
CA LEU A 110 12.28 -5.89 -14.89
C LEU A 110 13.27 -5.51 -13.78
N ASN A 111 14.52 -6.02 -13.80
CA ASN A 111 15.53 -5.86 -12.74
C ASN A 111 15.02 -6.31 -11.35
N LEU A 112 14.26 -7.38 -11.32
CA LEU A 112 13.66 -7.97 -10.11
C LEU A 112 14.48 -9.12 -9.53
N LEU A 113 15.73 -9.32 -10.02
CA LEU A 113 16.72 -10.26 -9.51
C LEU A 113 17.97 -9.50 -9.03
N ASP A 114 18.52 -9.94 -7.91
CA ASP A 114 19.87 -9.63 -7.46
C ASP A 114 20.67 -10.95 -7.55
N ASP A 115 21.57 -11.07 -8.55
CA ASP A 115 22.08 -12.33 -9.04
C ASP A 115 20.90 -13.28 -9.40
N ASP A 116 20.80 -14.43 -8.70
CA ASP A 116 19.71 -15.40 -8.89
C ASP A 116 18.63 -15.31 -7.79
N THR A 117 18.71 -14.30 -6.92
CA THR A 117 17.78 -14.12 -5.80
C THR A 117 16.69 -13.12 -6.16
N PRO A 118 15.38 -13.48 -6.02
CA PRO A 118 14.30 -12.53 -6.20
C PRO A 118 14.42 -11.35 -5.24
N THR A 119 14.20 -10.13 -5.74
CA THR A 119 14.14 -8.93 -4.91
C THR A 119 12.86 -8.88 -4.06
N ASN A 120 12.80 -7.98 -3.06
CA ASN A 120 11.56 -7.75 -2.31
C ASN A 120 10.40 -7.35 -3.24
N ALA A 121 10.67 -6.55 -4.30
CA ALA A 121 9.66 -6.22 -5.30
C ALA A 121 9.14 -7.46 -6.03
N ALA A 122 10.03 -8.39 -6.45
CA ALA A 122 9.63 -9.63 -7.09
C ALA A 122 8.64 -10.42 -6.22
N MET A 123 8.98 -10.55 -4.93
CA MET A 123 8.13 -11.29 -3.98
C MET A 123 6.81 -10.58 -3.70
N LEU A 124 6.78 -9.26 -3.59
CA LEU A 124 5.55 -8.50 -3.40
C LEU A 124 4.62 -8.56 -4.61
N LEU A 125 5.18 -8.58 -5.82
CA LEU A 125 4.41 -8.60 -7.08
C LEU A 125 3.94 -10.01 -7.47
N PHE A 126 4.81 -11.01 -7.30
CA PHE A 126 4.65 -12.34 -7.90
C PHE A 126 4.81 -13.50 -6.91
N GLY A 127 5.05 -13.25 -5.64
CA GLY A 127 5.20 -14.31 -4.65
C GLY A 127 3.88 -15.04 -4.39
N LYS A 128 3.92 -16.36 -4.20
CA LYS A 128 2.77 -17.17 -3.75
C LYS A 128 2.26 -16.72 -2.38
N GLN A 129 3.18 -16.34 -1.49
CA GLN A 129 2.89 -15.90 -0.13
C GLN A 129 3.83 -14.73 0.26
N PRO A 130 3.62 -13.51 -0.26
CA PRO A 130 4.51 -12.37 -0.01
C PRO A 130 4.69 -12.05 1.47
N GLN A 131 3.63 -12.23 2.27
CA GLN A 131 3.63 -11.92 3.70
C GLN A 131 4.49 -12.89 4.54
N ARG A 132 4.93 -14.01 3.97
CA ARG A 132 5.95 -14.87 4.60
C ARG A 132 7.30 -14.14 4.71
N PHE A 133 7.61 -13.28 3.75
CA PHE A 133 8.85 -12.52 3.65
C PHE A 133 8.70 -11.09 4.15
N VAL A 134 7.58 -10.44 3.82
CA VAL A 134 7.25 -9.06 4.20
C VAL A 134 5.90 -9.06 4.93
N MET A 135 5.91 -9.41 6.21
CA MET A 135 4.68 -9.62 7.01
C MET A 135 3.71 -8.44 6.98
N SER A 136 4.23 -7.22 7.00
CA SER A 136 3.43 -6.00 7.05
C SER A 136 2.88 -5.55 5.69
N SER A 137 3.15 -6.28 4.59
CA SER A 137 2.66 -5.98 3.24
C SER A 137 1.18 -6.33 3.02
N GLU A 138 0.38 -6.28 4.06
CA GLU A 138 -1.07 -6.45 4.04
C GLU A 138 -1.78 -5.09 3.98
N VAL A 139 -3.04 -5.09 3.57
CA VAL A 139 -3.94 -3.92 3.63
C VAL A 139 -5.09 -4.23 4.58
N LYS A 140 -5.32 -3.34 5.55
CA LYS A 140 -6.42 -3.43 6.51
C LYS A 140 -7.55 -2.54 6.07
N CYS A 141 -8.72 -3.12 5.83
CA CYS A 141 -9.91 -2.40 5.44
C CYS A 141 -10.96 -2.45 6.56
N ALA A 142 -11.50 -1.29 6.94
CA ALA A 142 -12.53 -1.18 7.95
C ALA A 142 -13.66 -0.27 7.47
N HIS A 143 -14.91 -0.61 7.81
CA HIS A 143 -16.07 0.23 7.58
C HIS A 143 -16.73 0.57 8.91
N PHE A 144 -16.95 1.85 9.17
CA PHE A 144 -17.58 2.41 10.35
C PHE A 144 -18.88 3.10 9.95
N HIS A 145 -19.98 2.86 10.70
CA HIS A 145 -21.25 3.52 10.44
C HIS A 145 -21.30 4.98 10.97
N GLY A 146 -20.34 5.35 11.83
CA GLY A 146 -20.17 6.71 12.35
C GLY A 146 -19.01 7.45 11.70
N THR A 147 -18.66 8.58 12.29
CA THR A 147 -17.55 9.46 11.85
C THR A 147 -16.26 9.22 12.63
N GLU A 148 -16.27 8.31 13.60
CA GLU A 148 -15.12 7.98 14.45
C GLU A 148 -14.83 6.48 14.44
N VAL A 149 -13.59 6.13 14.78
CA VAL A 149 -13.20 4.75 15.00
C VAL A 149 -13.84 4.25 16.29
N ALA A 150 -14.85 3.40 16.17
CA ALA A 150 -15.60 2.86 17.29
C ALA A 150 -15.77 1.33 17.17
N LYS A 151 -15.92 0.67 18.31
CA LYS A 151 -16.27 -0.76 18.38
C LYS A 151 -17.74 -0.91 18.78
N PRO A 152 -18.46 -1.93 18.26
CA PRO A 152 -17.98 -2.95 17.31
C PRO A 152 -17.71 -2.36 15.91
N ILE A 153 -16.71 -2.94 15.19
CA ILE A 153 -16.42 -2.57 13.80
C ILE A 153 -17.36 -3.40 12.91
N PRO A 154 -18.31 -2.76 12.18
CA PRO A 154 -19.32 -3.48 11.40
C PRO A 154 -18.75 -4.37 10.30
N SER A 155 -17.64 -3.94 9.67
CA SER A 155 -16.93 -4.74 8.69
C SER A 155 -15.44 -4.47 8.79
N TYR A 156 -14.65 -5.54 8.96
CA TYR A 156 -13.19 -5.49 9.05
C TYR A 156 -12.58 -6.63 8.26
N GLN A 157 -11.64 -6.32 7.37
CA GLN A 157 -10.93 -7.30 6.56
C GLN A 157 -9.42 -6.99 6.55
N VAL A 158 -8.61 -8.04 6.49
CA VAL A 158 -7.16 -7.94 6.30
C VAL A 158 -6.81 -8.71 5.04
N TYR A 159 -6.48 -7.97 3.99
CA TYR A 159 -6.12 -8.55 2.70
C TYR A 159 -4.64 -8.85 2.63
N LYS A 160 -4.34 -10.09 2.23
CA LYS A 160 -2.99 -10.63 2.05
C LYS A 160 -2.88 -11.21 0.64
N GLY A 161 -1.68 -11.27 0.11
CA GLY A 161 -1.40 -11.72 -1.25
C GLY A 161 -0.44 -10.79 -1.96
N THR A 162 -0.40 -10.87 -3.28
CA THR A 162 0.41 -9.98 -4.13
C THR A 162 -0.13 -8.55 -4.09
N LEU A 163 0.69 -7.56 -4.47
CA LEU A 163 0.27 -6.16 -4.53
C LEU A 163 -0.95 -5.95 -5.42
N PHE A 164 -1.03 -6.64 -6.55
CA PHE A 164 -2.20 -6.60 -7.44
C PHE A 164 -3.46 -7.07 -6.70
N SER A 165 -3.35 -8.22 -6.03
CA SER A 165 -4.48 -8.82 -5.31
C SER A 165 -4.96 -7.95 -4.14
N VAL A 166 -4.06 -7.39 -3.32
CA VAL A 166 -4.46 -6.56 -2.18
C VAL A 166 -5.06 -5.23 -2.63
N VAL A 167 -4.59 -4.67 -3.75
CA VAL A 167 -5.15 -3.46 -4.35
C VAL A 167 -6.57 -3.74 -4.85
N ASP A 168 -6.76 -4.76 -5.70
CA ASP A 168 -8.06 -5.10 -6.27
C ASP A 168 -9.08 -5.38 -5.16
N GLN A 169 -8.75 -6.22 -4.16
CA GLN A 169 -9.62 -6.54 -3.03
C GLN A 169 -9.97 -5.31 -2.16
N SER A 170 -9.02 -4.38 -1.98
CA SER A 170 -9.27 -3.16 -1.21
C SER A 170 -10.20 -2.19 -1.94
N ILE A 171 -10.06 -2.08 -3.27
CA ILE A 171 -10.98 -1.30 -4.11
C ILE A 171 -12.38 -1.91 -4.03
N ASP A 172 -12.51 -3.23 -4.23
CA ASP A 172 -13.79 -3.94 -4.17
C ASP A 172 -14.45 -3.81 -2.80
N PHE A 173 -13.65 -3.83 -1.70
CA PHE A 173 -14.16 -3.58 -0.37
C PHE A 173 -14.84 -2.22 -0.26
N VAL A 174 -14.19 -1.15 -0.72
CA VAL A 174 -14.77 0.21 -0.68
C VAL A 174 -15.99 0.29 -1.58
N MET A 175 -15.86 -0.15 -2.85
CA MET A 175 -16.93 -0.05 -3.86
C MET A 175 -18.18 -0.82 -3.46
N SER A 176 -18.04 -1.93 -2.72
CA SER A 176 -19.16 -2.71 -2.21
C SER A 176 -19.95 -2.04 -1.07
N LYS A 177 -19.44 -0.95 -0.50
CA LYS A 177 -20.01 -0.29 0.70
C LYS A 177 -20.38 1.17 0.48
N ILE A 178 -19.99 1.76 -0.62
CA ILE A 178 -20.40 3.10 -1.01
C ILE A 178 -21.66 3.06 -1.87
N ASN A 179 -22.41 4.16 -1.89
CA ASN A 179 -23.66 4.21 -2.61
C ASN A 179 -23.45 4.25 -4.11
N LEU A 180 -24.25 3.42 -4.82
CA LEU A 180 -24.43 3.46 -6.26
C LEU A 180 -25.72 4.23 -6.54
N TRP A 181 -25.65 5.30 -7.33
CA TRP A 181 -26.86 6.00 -7.79
C TRP A 181 -27.15 5.65 -9.25
N VAL A 182 -28.43 5.57 -9.55
CA VAL A 182 -28.94 5.31 -10.89
C VAL A 182 -29.79 6.53 -11.27
N GLY A 183 -29.36 7.24 -12.30
CA GLY A 183 -30.05 8.44 -12.78
C GLY A 183 -31.31 8.12 -13.60
N THR A 184 -31.98 9.16 -14.07
CA THR A 184 -33.11 9.07 -14.98
C THR A 184 -32.64 9.10 -16.46
N ARG A 185 -33.36 8.44 -17.32
CA ARG A 185 -33.09 8.48 -18.79
C ARG A 185 -33.39 9.86 -19.33
N GLU A 186 -32.37 10.54 -19.81
CA GLU A 186 -32.51 11.81 -20.52
C GLU A 186 -32.17 11.55 -22.03
N GLY A 187 -33.19 11.17 -22.81
CA GLY A 187 -33.07 11.12 -24.28
C GLY A 187 -32.37 9.90 -24.89
N GLY A 188 -32.06 8.84 -24.13
CA GLY A 188 -31.42 7.63 -24.65
C GLY A 188 -31.88 6.33 -23.98
N ALA A 189 -31.41 5.18 -24.50
CA ALA A 189 -31.67 3.87 -23.89
C ALA A 189 -30.83 3.61 -22.64
N GLU A 190 -29.68 4.28 -22.49
CA GLU A 190 -28.76 4.13 -21.36
C GLU A 190 -29.19 4.97 -20.15
N VAL A 191 -29.08 4.37 -18.99
CA VAL A 191 -29.33 5.06 -17.71
C VAL A 191 -27.95 5.42 -17.10
N PRO A 192 -27.68 6.70 -16.78
CA PRO A 192 -26.44 7.06 -16.12
C PRO A 192 -26.38 6.40 -14.74
N VAL A 193 -25.28 5.70 -14.48
CA VAL A 193 -24.99 5.03 -13.21
C VAL A 193 -23.66 5.52 -12.71
N GLY A 194 -23.56 5.83 -11.43
CA GLY A 194 -22.31 6.28 -10.84
C GLY A 194 -22.23 5.97 -9.35
N TYR A 195 -21.02 5.85 -8.87
CA TYR A 195 -20.76 5.77 -7.45
C TYR A 195 -20.68 7.16 -6.83
N GLU A 196 -21.01 7.27 -5.56
CA GLU A 196 -20.90 8.54 -4.81
C GLU A 196 -19.46 9.07 -4.76
N ILE A 197 -18.47 8.17 -4.72
CA ILE A 197 -17.06 8.49 -4.96
C ILE A 197 -16.67 7.77 -6.27
N PRO A 198 -16.11 8.47 -7.27
CA PRO A 198 -15.66 7.82 -8.50
C PRO A 198 -14.67 6.70 -8.21
N GLN A 199 -14.84 5.55 -8.87
CA GLN A 199 -14.00 4.37 -8.67
C GLN A 199 -12.53 4.68 -8.94
N GLU A 200 -12.23 5.53 -9.92
CA GLU A 200 -10.87 5.93 -10.26
C GLU A 200 -10.19 6.73 -9.14
N VAL A 201 -10.95 7.51 -8.37
CA VAL A 201 -10.44 8.24 -7.20
C VAL A 201 -10.09 7.28 -6.08
N VAL A 202 -10.94 6.29 -5.82
CA VAL A 202 -10.68 5.23 -4.83
C VAL A 202 -9.46 4.41 -5.24
N ALA A 203 -9.41 3.99 -6.51
CA ALA A 203 -8.32 3.20 -7.05
C ALA A 203 -6.97 3.96 -6.96
N GLU A 204 -6.92 5.21 -7.42
CA GLU A 204 -5.72 6.04 -7.37
C GLU A 204 -5.20 6.21 -5.94
N ALA A 205 -6.09 6.47 -4.97
CA ALA A 205 -5.70 6.65 -3.57
C ALA A 205 -5.12 5.37 -2.96
N ILE A 206 -5.71 4.20 -3.24
CA ILE A 206 -5.26 2.91 -2.72
C ILE A 206 -3.97 2.46 -3.40
N VAL A 207 -3.89 2.58 -4.74
CA VAL A 207 -2.67 2.22 -5.49
C VAL A 207 -1.50 3.08 -5.07
N ASN A 208 -1.70 4.40 -4.93
CA ASN A 208 -0.65 5.30 -4.44
C ASN A 208 -0.19 4.93 -3.03
N ALA A 209 -1.10 4.59 -2.12
CA ALA A 209 -0.75 4.16 -0.78
C ALA A 209 0.13 2.90 -0.80
N VAL A 210 -0.18 1.92 -1.65
CA VAL A 210 0.60 0.68 -1.77
C VAL A 210 1.92 0.90 -2.51
N ALA A 211 1.93 1.65 -3.62
CA ALA A 211 3.13 1.91 -4.43
C ALA A 211 4.17 2.76 -3.69
N HIS A 212 3.72 3.74 -2.90
CA HIS A 212 4.58 4.67 -2.16
C HIS A 212 4.77 4.31 -0.68
N ARG A 213 4.26 3.16 -0.24
CA ARG A 213 4.43 2.69 1.14
C ARG A 213 5.90 2.60 1.52
N ASP A 214 6.20 2.95 2.78
CA ASP A 214 7.47 2.58 3.41
C ASP A 214 7.41 1.12 3.87
N TYR A 215 8.03 0.23 3.10
CA TYR A 215 8.06 -1.21 3.39
C TYR A 215 9.07 -1.60 4.49
N ASP A 216 9.93 -0.69 4.93
CA ASP A 216 10.75 -0.86 6.13
C ASP A 216 9.94 -0.65 7.41
N SER A 217 8.79 0.02 7.31
CA SER A 217 7.86 0.19 8.42
C SER A 217 7.07 -1.09 8.71
N ASN A 218 6.86 -1.37 10.01
CA ASN A 218 5.97 -2.45 10.46
C ASN A 218 4.47 -2.10 10.34
N GLY A 219 4.12 -0.84 10.05
CA GLY A 219 2.73 -0.42 9.82
C GLY A 219 2.18 -0.96 8.51
N SER A 220 0.91 -1.32 8.45
CA SER A 220 0.20 -1.71 7.23
C SER A 220 -0.55 -0.51 6.65
N VAL A 221 -0.86 -0.53 5.34
CA VAL A 221 -1.82 0.40 4.75
C VAL A 221 -3.19 0.14 5.36
N GLN A 222 -3.91 1.21 5.72
CA GLN A 222 -5.25 1.14 6.28
C GLN A 222 -6.22 1.92 5.40
N VAL A 223 -7.32 1.28 5.04
CA VAL A 223 -8.43 1.86 4.26
C VAL A 223 -9.64 1.89 5.18
N MET A 224 -10.03 3.07 5.62
CA MET A 224 -11.10 3.27 6.59
C MET A 224 -12.24 4.07 5.98
N LEU A 225 -13.39 3.41 5.80
CA LEU A 225 -14.60 4.02 5.29
C LEU A 225 -15.49 4.43 6.49
N PHE A 226 -15.75 5.72 6.60
CA PHE A 226 -16.66 6.32 7.57
C PHE A 226 -17.99 6.75 6.91
N ALA A 227 -18.94 7.18 7.72
CA ALA A 227 -20.21 7.70 7.23
C ALA A 227 -20.03 8.94 6.32
N ASP A 228 -19.04 9.77 6.63
CA ASP A 228 -18.79 11.08 5.99
C ASP A 228 -17.57 11.12 5.07
N ARG A 229 -16.66 10.13 5.14
CA ARG A 229 -15.40 10.13 4.40
C ARG A 229 -14.78 8.75 4.22
N LEU A 230 -13.86 8.66 3.28
CA LEU A 230 -12.92 7.56 3.11
C LEU A 230 -11.53 8.07 3.49
N GLU A 231 -10.83 7.38 4.38
CA GLU A 231 -9.43 7.67 4.73
C GLU A 231 -8.53 6.51 4.30
N ILE A 232 -7.42 6.84 3.64
CA ILE A 232 -6.36 5.90 3.31
C ILE A 232 -5.08 6.35 4.02
N TRP A 233 -4.62 5.52 4.96
CA TRP A 233 -3.42 5.76 5.76
C TRP A 233 -2.29 4.91 5.24
N ASN A 234 -1.17 5.56 4.90
CA ASN A 234 0.03 4.94 4.34
C ASN A 234 1.22 5.17 5.26
N PRO A 235 1.86 4.10 5.80
CA PRO A 235 3.14 4.25 6.49
C PRO A 235 4.20 4.86 5.58
N GLY A 236 4.81 5.95 6.00
CA GLY A 236 5.80 6.70 5.24
C GLY A 236 5.37 8.14 4.98
N GLY A 237 6.29 8.95 4.47
CA GLY A 237 6.07 10.36 4.15
C GLY A 237 6.29 10.64 2.67
N LEU A 238 6.17 11.90 2.29
CA LEU A 238 6.51 12.38 0.95
C LEU A 238 8.03 12.36 0.73
N PRO A 239 8.49 12.16 -0.51
CA PRO A 239 9.87 12.40 -0.88
C PRO A 239 10.27 13.86 -0.56
N PRO A 240 11.56 14.14 -0.23
CA PRO A 240 11.99 15.49 0.12
C PRO A 240 11.72 16.57 -0.95
N SER A 241 11.57 16.16 -2.21
CA SER A 241 11.27 17.02 -3.35
C SER A 241 9.81 17.45 -3.45
N LEU A 242 8.90 16.78 -2.72
CA LEU A 242 7.45 17.02 -2.74
C LEU A 242 6.97 17.60 -1.41
N THR A 243 6.01 18.52 -1.50
CA THR A 243 5.27 19.07 -0.36
C THR A 243 3.78 18.80 -0.57
N LEU A 244 2.98 18.87 0.51
CA LEU A 244 1.53 18.71 0.43
C LEU A 244 0.89 19.70 -0.57
N GLU A 245 1.43 20.89 -0.68
CA GLU A 245 0.96 21.89 -1.65
C GLU A 245 1.27 21.49 -3.09
N LYS A 246 2.48 21.00 -3.35
CA LYS A 246 2.86 20.51 -4.68
C LYS A 246 1.97 19.38 -5.20
N LEU A 247 1.37 18.56 -4.32
CA LEU A 247 0.43 17.52 -4.73
C LEU A 247 -0.84 18.07 -5.40
N ARG A 248 -1.16 19.35 -5.23
CA ARG A 248 -2.31 20.04 -5.86
C ARG A 248 -2.02 20.57 -7.25
N HIS A 249 -0.76 20.55 -7.65
CA HIS A 249 -0.27 21.08 -8.93
C HIS A 249 0.44 19.97 -9.72
N PRO A 250 0.61 20.11 -11.03
CA PRO A 250 1.43 19.20 -11.82
C PRO A 250 2.85 19.08 -11.23
N HIS A 251 3.28 17.87 -10.96
CA HIS A 251 4.61 17.58 -10.41
C HIS A 251 5.21 16.33 -11.04
N GLY A 252 6.54 16.16 -10.92
CA GLY A 252 7.20 14.94 -11.38
C GLY A 252 6.81 13.73 -10.50
N SER A 253 6.68 12.56 -11.13
CA SER A 253 6.51 11.30 -10.41
C SER A 253 7.84 10.87 -9.80
N VAL A 254 7.87 10.74 -8.48
CA VAL A 254 9.04 10.28 -7.71
C VAL A 254 8.63 9.08 -6.86
N PRO A 255 8.64 7.86 -7.44
CA PRO A 255 8.24 6.67 -6.70
C PRO A 255 9.23 6.35 -5.59
N ARG A 256 8.72 6.02 -4.39
CA ARG A 256 9.54 5.50 -3.29
C ARG A 256 10.09 4.11 -3.62
N ASN A 257 9.30 3.32 -4.35
CA ASN A 257 9.60 1.94 -4.74
C ASN A 257 9.55 1.82 -6.27
N PRO A 258 10.64 2.20 -6.99
CA PRO A 258 10.66 2.23 -8.46
C PRO A 258 10.37 0.86 -9.10
N LEU A 259 10.86 -0.23 -8.51
CA LEU A 259 10.67 -1.58 -9.04
C LEU A 259 9.25 -2.11 -8.81
N LEU A 260 8.49 -1.54 -7.87
CA LEU A 260 7.05 -1.78 -7.75
C LEU A 260 6.24 -0.91 -8.73
N ALA A 261 6.68 0.34 -8.92
CA ALA A 261 5.98 1.29 -9.80
C ALA A 261 5.99 0.88 -11.28
N GLU A 262 7.09 0.26 -11.78
CA GLU A 262 7.18 -0.19 -13.17
C GLU A 262 6.11 -1.22 -13.54
N PRO A 263 5.95 -2.35 -12.83
CA PRO A 263 4.91 -3.32 -13.13
C PRO A 263 3.49 -2.78 -12.97
N LEU A 264 3.25 -1.90 -11.99
CA LEU A 264 1.95 -1.23 -11.83
C LEU A 264 1.62 -0.32 -13.01
N TYR A 265 2.63 0.40 -13.55
CA TYR A 265 2.47 1.19 -14.76
C TYR A 265 2.19 0.33 -16.00
N LEU A 266 2.95 -0.75 -16.19
CA LEU A 266 2.78 -1.66 -17.32
C LEU A 266 1.38 -2.29 -17.38
N THR A 267 0.79 -2.53 -16.21
CA THR A 267 -0.56 -3.10 -16.07
C THR A 267 -1.66 -2.07 -15.94
N LYS A 268 -1.35 -0.77 -16.11
CA LYS A 268 -2.28 0.37 -16.04
C LYS A 268 -2.92 0.62 -14.67
N TYR A 269 -2.27 0.19 -13.58
CA TYR A 269 -2.71 0.58 -12.24
C TYR A 269 -2.32 2.03 -11.91
N ILE A 270 -1.19 2.52 -12.45
CA ILE A 270 -0.72 3.91 -12.29
C ILE A 270 -0.34 4.54 -13.62
N GLU A 271 -0.34 5.87 -13.64
CA GLU A 271 0.31 6.69 -14.66
C GLU A 271 1.61 7.30 -14.12
N ARG A 272 2.57 7.64 -15.02
CA ARG A 272 3.90 8.16 -14.62
C ARG A 272 4.08 9.66 -14.83
N MET A 273 3.00 10.38 -15.10
CA MET A 273 3.04 11.80 -15.42
C MET A 273 2.91 12.71 -14.18
N GLY A 274 2.78 12.14 -12.96
CA GLY A 274 2.53 12.92 -11.76
C GLY A 274 1.17 13.63 -11.75
N THR A 275 0.22 13.11 -12.50
CA THR A 275 -1.14 13.67 -12.64
C THR A 275 -2.15 13.05 -11.66
N GLY A 276 -1.83 11.94 -11.01
CA GLY A 276 -2.77 11.14 -10.24
C GLY A 276 -3.52 11.94 -9.17
N THR A 277 -2.82 12.71 -8.34
CA THR A 277 -3.45 13.57 -7.32
C THR A 277 -4.29 14.69 -7.93
N GLY A 278 -3.83 15.28 -9.04
CA GLY A 278 -4.59 16.28 -9.80
C GLY A 278 -5.85 15.70 -10.42
N ASP A 279 -5.78 14.48 -10.94
CA ASP A 279 -6.93 13.76 -11.49
C ASP A 279 -7.94 13.40 -10.39
N MET A 280 -7.50 13.00 -9.20
CA MET A 280 -8.38 12.80 -8.05
C MET A 280 -9.13 14.08 -7.70
N ILE A 281 -8.44 15.21 -7.60
CA ILE A 281 -9.04 16.52 -7.31
C ILE A 281 -10.07 16.90 -8.38
N ARG A 282 -9.69 16.79 -9.66
CA ARG A 282 -10.58 17.10 -10.78
C ARG A 282 -11.84 16.24 -10.78
N ARG A 283 -11.69 14.91 -10.64
CA ARG A 283 -12.83 13.97 -10.63
C ARG A 283 -13.77 14.19 -9.45
N CYS A 284 -13.25 14.50 -8.26
CA CYS A 284 -14.09 14.85 -7.11
C CYS A 284 -14.92 16.11 -7.40
N ARG A 285 -14.31 17.15 -7.99
CA ARG A 285 -15.03 18.38 -8.39
C ARG A 285 -16.12 18.11 -9.43
N GLU A 286 -15.83 17.27 -10.45
CA GLU A 286 -16.79 16.91 -11.52
C GLU A 286 -18.09 16.30 -10.99
N VAL A 287 -17.98 15.49 -9.90
CA VAL A 287 -19.16 14.89 -9.23
C VAL A 287 -19.70 15.73 -8.06
N GLY A 288 -19.13 16.92 -7.85
CA GLY A 288 -19.53 17.85 -6.78
C GLY A 288 -19.17 17.36 -5.37
N LEU A 289 -18.08 16.61 -5.23
CA LEU A 289 -17.44 16.30 -3.95
C LEU A 289 -16.43 17.39 -3.58
N PRO A 290 -16.17 17.58 -2.27
CA PRO A 290 -15.02 18.36 -1.82
C PRO A 290 -13.72 17.75 -2.38
N GLU A 291 -12.69 18.60 -2.53
CA GLU A 291 -11.39 18.14 -2.91
C GLU A 291 -10.81 17.18 -1.87
N PRO A 292 -10.06 16.15 -2.32
CA PRO A 292 -9.32 15.30 -1.39
C PRO A 292 -8.32 16.11 -0.55
N GLU A 293 -8.23 15.75 0.73
CA GLU A 293 -7.27 16.33 1.64
C GLU A 293 -6.08 15.39 1.80
N PHE A 294 -4.88 15.98 1.80
CA PHE A 294 -3.63 15.27 2.03
C PHE A 294 -2.99 15.79 3.31
N SER A 295 -2.58 14.90 4.20
CA SER A 295 -1.94 15.27 5.45
C SER A 295 -0.82 14.29 5.82
N ILE A 296 0.09 14.74 6.68
CA ILE A 296 1.17 13.96 7.26
C ILE A 296 1.04 14.03 8.78
N SER A 297 0.90 12.88 9.42
CA SER A 297 0.94 12.71 10.87
C SER A 297 1.81 11.50 11.20
N ASP A 298 1.21 10.35 11.54
CA ASP A 298 1.92 9.06 11.73
C ASP A 298 2.17 8.33 10.41
N GLY A 299 2.20 9.04 9.30
CA GLY A 299 2.32 8.59 7.94
C GLY A 299 1.61 9.56 7.00
N PHE A 300 1.52 9.21 5.72
CA PHE A 300 0.76 9.98 4.75
C PHE A 300 -0.70 9.54 4.74
N LYS A 301 -1.62 10.49 4.86
CA LYS A 301 -3.07 10.24 4.86
C LYS A 301 -3.74 10.98 3.71
N THR A 302 -4.57 10.25 2.96
CA THR A 302 -5.52 10.80 1.98
C THR A 302 -6.93 10.70 2.53
N THR A 303 -7.66 11.81 2.57
CA THR A 303 -9.07 11.88 2.98
C THR A 303 -9.93 12.29 1.80
N ILE A 304 -10.93 11.49 1.47
CA ILE A 304 -11.92 11.74 0.42
C ILE A 304 -13.29 11.88 1.09
N TRP A 305 -13.88 13.07 1.01
CA TRP A 305 -15.15 13.36 1.63
C TRP A 305 -16.31 12.77 0.84
N ARG A 306 -17.31 12.25 1.53
CA ARG A 306 -18.58 11.76 0.97
C ARG A 306 -19.65 12.83 1.01
N LYS A 307 -20.61 12.77 0.10
CA LYS A 307 -21.85 13.56 0.28
C LYS A 307 -22.64 12.94 1.43
N LEU A 308 -22.81 13.67 2.52
CA LEU A 308 -23.77 13.27 3.55
C LEU A 308 -25.14 13.24 2.89
N SER A 309 -25.72 12.05 2.74
CA SER A 309 -27.11 11.93 2.33
C SER A 309 -27.94 12.60 3.42
N SER A 310 -28.58 13.70 3.10
CA SER A 310 -29.58 14.36 3.97
C SER A 310 -30.83 13.49 4.24
N THR A 311 -30.71 12.19 4.02
CA THR A 311 -31.81 11.20 4.01
C THR A 311 -32.06 10.55 5.38
N THR A 312 -31.38 10.97 6.46
CA THR A 312 -31.70 10.45 7.80
C THR A 312 -33.06 10.88 8.33
N GLY A 313 -33.70 11.87 7.69
CA GLY A 313 -35.05 12.34 8.10
C GLY A 313 -36.23 11.71 7.33
N GLN A 314 -35.99 11.17 6.11
CA GLN A 314 -37.10 10.64 5.30
C GLN A 314 -37.31 9.13 5.42
N VAL A 315 -36.25 8.35 5.71
CA VAL A 315 -36.38 6.88 5.83
C VAL A 315 -37.10 6.49 7.12
N THR A 316 -36.88 7.19 8.23
CA THR A 316 -37.61 6.95 9.49
C THR A 316 -39.09 7.36 9.43
N GLY A 317 -39.44 8.40 8.66
CA GLY A 317 -40.82 8.83 8.51
C GLY A 317 -41.64 7.94 7.56
N GLN A 318 -41.07 7.42 6.50
CA GLN A 318 -41.77 6.56 5.54
C GLN A 318 -41.90 5.09 6.01
N VAL A 319 -40.89 4.55 6.71
CA VAL A 319 -40.96 3.17 7.23
C VAL A 319 -41.95 3.09 8.40
N THR A 320 -42.01 4.08 9.30
CA THR A 320 -43.01 4.12 10.38
C THR A 320 -44.44 4.42 9.87
N GLY A 321 -44.59 5.26 8.84
CA GLY A 321 -45.89 5.54 8.25
C GLY A 321 -46.48 4.38 7.43
N GLN A 322 -45.70 3.64 6.72
CA GLN A 322 -46.17 2.47 5.94
C GLN A 322 -46.43 1.23 6.80
N VAL A 323 -45.63 0.98 7.84
CA VAL A 323 -45.87 -0.17 8.74
C VAL A 323 -47.10 0.01 9.61
N THR A 324 -47.44 1.22 10.05
CA THR A 324 -48.65 1.49 10.83
C THR A 324 -49.94 1.53 9.99
N GLY A 325 -49.86 1.78 8.69
CA GLY A 325 -51.03 1.84 7.79
C GLY A 325 -51.48 0.53 7.15
N GLN A 326 -50.62 -0.53 7.12
CA GLN A 326 -50.94 -1.80 6.45
C GLN A 326 -51.10 -3.02 7.38
N VAL A 327 -50.96 -2.90 8.67
CA VAL A 327 -51.04 -4.03 9.65
C VAL A 327 -52.49 -4.36 10.07
N THR A 328 -53.51 -3.93 9.37
CA THR A 328 -54.91 -4.33 9.62
C THR A 328 -55.35 -5.60 8.87
N GLY A 329 -54.45 -6.35 8.21
CA GLY A 329 -54.79 -7.59 7.53
C GLY A 329 -53.76 -8.68 7.87
N GLN A 330 -54.12 -9.60 8.77
CA GLN A 330 -53.46 -10.88 9.08
C GLN A 330 -51.93 -10.82 9.24
N VAL A 331 -51.44 -10.31 10.33
CA VAL A 331 -50.06 -10.51 10.79
C VAL A 331 -49.95 -11.88 11.43
N ASP A 332 -48.87 -12.63 11.09
CA ASP A 332 -48.57 -13.91 11.74
C ASP A 332 -48.56 -13.71 13.26
N PRO A 333 -49.29 -14.53 14.02
CA PRO A 333 -49.39 -14.40 15.49
C PRO A 333 -48.05 -14.41 16.23
N TRP A 334 -47.00 -14.96 15.59
CA TRP A 334 -45.63 -14.95 16.12
C TRP A 334 -45.01 -13.54 16.02
N ILE A 335 -45.18 -12.82 14.91
CA ILE A 335 -44.67 -11.44 14.73
C ILE A 335 -45.32 -10.49 15.74
N GLU A 336 -46.61 -10.66 16.01
CA GLU A 336 -47.31 -9.84 16.97
C GLU A 336 -46.84 -10.03 18.42
N ARG A 337 -46.46 -11.30 18.79
CA ARG A 337 -45.84 -11.62 20.07
C ARG A 337 -44.43 -11.03 20.22
N VAL A 338 -43.60 -11.08 19.18
CA VAL A 338 -42.25 -10.48 19.20
C VAL A 338 -42.34 -8.97 19.35
N LEU A 339 -43.22 -8.30 18.60
CA LEU A 339 -43.41 -6.85 18.69
C LEU A 339 -43.90 -6.40 20.08
N ARG A 340 -44.81 -7.16 20.70
CA ARG A 340 -45.28 -6.90 22.07
C ARG A 340 -44.17 -7.11 23.10
N ALA A 341 -43.33 -8.15 22.95
CA ALA A 341 -42.20 -8.40 23.85
C ALA A 341 -41.14 -7.27 23.74
N CYS A 342 -40.86 -6.79 22.54
CA CYS A 342 -39.93 -5.66 22.31
C CYS A 342 -40.47 -4.34 22.94
N GLN A 343 -41.80 -4.05 22.85
CA GLN A 343 -42.39 -2.90 23.47
C GLN A 343 -42.36 -2.91 25.00
N LEU A 344 -42.41 -4.09 25.61
CA LEU A 344 -42.41 -4.27 27.06
C LEU A 344 -41.02 -4.30 27.69
N LYS A 345 -40.00 -4.81 26.97
CA LYS A 345 -38.64 -5.04 27.49
C LYS A 345 -37.56 -4.13 26.88
N GLY A 346 -37.89 -3.33 25.86
CA GLY A 346 -36.96 -2.42 25.20
C GLY A 346 -35.99 -3.09 24.22
N GLU A 347 -35.34 -4.18 24.60
CA GLU A 347 -34.45 -5.02 23.77
C GLU A 347 -34.53 -6.48 24.18
N LEU A 348 -34.59 -7.40 23.20
CA LEU A 348 -34.54 -8.84 23.41
C LEU A 348 -33.21 -9.44 22.92
N LYS A 349 -32.62 -10.32 23.71
CA LYS A 349 -31.47 -11.11 23.27
C LYS A 349 -31.93 -12.28 22.39
N SER A 350 -31.05 -12.75 21.50
CA SER A 350 -31.36 -13.80 20.52
C SER A 350 -31.92 -15.11 21.13
N ILE A 351 -31.56 -15.42 22.37
CA ILE A 351 -32.06 -16.59 23.10
C ILE A 351 -33.53 -16.40 23.55
N GLU A 352 -33.92 -15.18 23.93
CA GLU A 352 -35.29 -14.85 24.37
C GLU A 352 -36.28 -14.85 23.21
N LEU A 353 -35.82 -14.71 21.96
CA LEU A 353 -36.65 -14.81 20.76
C LEU A 353 -37.05 -16.25 20.40
N GLN A 354 -36.37 -17.25 20.96
CA GLN A 354 -36.74 -18.68 20.78
C GLN A 354 -37.84 -19.17 21.72
N GLU A 355 -38.10 -18.41 22.78
CA GLU A 355 -39.13 -18.77 23.80
C GLU A 355 -40.44 -17.95 23.62
N VAL A 356 -40.52 -17.03 22.66
CA VAL A 356 -41.68 -16.21 22.33
C VAL A 356 -42.39 -16.78 21.09
#